data_a894271c5c8e8bd6b1f5f820be1d0841
#
_entry.id   a894271c5c8e8bd6b1f5f820be1d0841
#
_cell.length_a   1.000
_cell.length_b   1.000
_cell.length_c   1.000
_cell.angle_alpha   90.00
_cell.angle_beta   90.00
_cell.angle_gamma   90.00
#
_symmetry.space_group_name_H-M   'P 1'
#
loop_
_entity.id
_entity.type
_entity.pdbx_description
1 polymer ?
#
loop_
_entity_poly.entity_id
_entity_poly.type
_entity_poly.pdbx_seq_one_letter_code
_entity_poly.pdbx_strand_id
1 'polypeptide(L)' 'MAMDPKRTGKFISDNRKKQGLSQKELAGQLNITDKAISKWERGLSFPDISMLIPLSEILDISLYDLLTGGIDDE' A
#
# COMPACT_ATOMS: atom_id res chain seq x y z
N MET A 1 -9.68 16.68 2.60
CA MET A 1 -8.49 15.94 2.12
C MET A 1 -8.92 14.85 1.16
N ALA A 2 -8.33 14.81 0.02
CA ALA A 2 -8.71 13.85 -1.00
C ALA A 2 -7.77 12.65 -0.96
N MET A 3 -8.32 11.47 -1.16
CA MET A 3 -7.51 10.26 -1.30
C MET A 3 -7.03 10.17 -2.74
N ASP A 4 -5.74 9.94 -2.91
CA ASP A 4 -5.12 9.91 -4.22
C ASP A 4 -4.50 8.55 -4.45
N PRO A 5 -5.00 7.76 -5.39
CA PRO A 5 -4.46 6.40 -5.62
C PRO A 5 -2.98 6.40 -5.94
N LYS A 6 -2.50 7.44 -6.64
CA LYS A 6 -1.08 7.50 -6.99
C LYS A 6 -0.21 7.73 -5.77
N ARG A 7 -0.64 8.60 -4.86
CA ARG A 7 0.11 8.84 -3.63
C ARG A 7 0.11 7.62 -2.73
N THR A 8 -1.05 7.00 -2.58
CA THR A 8 -1.16 5.78 -1.79
C THR A 8 -0.31 4.68 -2.41
N GLY A 9 -0.35 4.55 -3.73
CA GLY A 9 0.45 3.53 -4.42
C GLY A 9 1.93 3.72 -4.22
N LYS A 10 2.42 4.97 -4.33
CA LYS A 10 3.82 5.25 -4.10
C LYS A 10 4.21 4.96 -2.65
N PHE A 11 3.34 5.31 -1.72
CA PHE A 11 3.57 5.08 -0.30
C PHE A 11 3.67 3.58 -0.01
N ILE A 12 2.80 2.79 -0.62
CA ILE A 12 2.85 1.33 -0.50
C ILE A 12 4.19 0.81 -1.03
N SER A 13 4.58 1.26 -2.21
CA SER A 13 5.82 0.82 -2.83
C SER A 13 7.03 1.15 -1.96
N ASP A 14 7.10 2.40 -1.49
CA ASP A 14 8.23 2.84 -0.67
C ASP A 14 8.33 2.03 0.62
N ASN A 15 7.20 1.79 1.27
CA ASN A 15 7.20 1.07 2.54
C ASN A 15 7.42 -0.43 2.35
N ARG A 16 6.93 -0.98 1.24
CA ARG A 16 7.23 -2.36 0.90
C ARG A 16 8.74 -2.57 0.77
N LYS A 17 9.39 -1.64 0.06
CA LYS A 17 10.84 -1.72 -0.12
C LYS A 17 11.59 -1.55 1.19
N LYS A 18 11.11 -0.68 2.06
CA LYS A 18 11.71 -0.53 3.39
C LYS A 18 11.65 -1.81 4.19
N GLN A 19 10.60 -2.60 4.01
CA GLN A 19 10.46 -3.87 4.70
C GLN A 19 11.24 -4.99 4.00
N GLY A 20 11.87 -4.68 2.88
CA GLY A 20 12.65 -5.69 2.17
C GLY A 20 11.82 -6.69 1.42
N LEU A 21 10.58 -6.36 1.08
CA LEU A 21 9.67 -7.29 0.42
C LEU A 21 9.58 -7.01 -1.06
N SER A 22 9.54 -8.06 -1.86
CA SER A 22 9.16 -7.94 -3.27
C SER A 22 7.65 -7.82 -3.36
N GLN A 23 7.15 -7.42 -4.53
CA GLN A 23 5.71 -7.40 -4.77
C GLN A 23 5.11 -8.79 -4.56
N LYS A 24 5.82 -9.81 -5.02
CA LYS A 24 5.37 -11.18 -4.90
C LYS A 24 5.31 -11.64 -3.44
N GLU A 25 6.31 -11.25 -2.66
CA GLU A 25 6.33 -11.58 -1.25
C GLU A 25 5.19 -10.91 -0.48
N LEU A 26 4.95 -9.64 -0.76
CA LEU A 26 3.85 -8.93 -0.13
C LEU A 26 2.51 -9.57 -0.52
N ALA A 27 2.36 -9.88 -1.81
CA ALA A 27 1.14 -10.53 -2.29
C ALA A 27 0.91 -11.86 -1.59
N GLY A 28 1.96 -12.63 -1.40
CA GLY A 28 1.86 -13.91 -0.70
C GLY A 28 1.38 -13.75 0.72
N GLN A 29 1.85 -12.72 1.42
CA GLN A 29 1.42 -12.47 2.79
C GLN A 29 -0.04 -12.02 2.87
N LEU A 30 -0.53 -11.38 1.81
CA LEU A 30 -1.92 -10.95 1.74
C LEU A 30 -2.82 -11.96 1.05
N ASN A 31 -2.24 -13.03 0.55
CA ASN A 31 -2.98 -14.10 -0.13
C ASN A 31 -3.69 -13.59 -1.39
N ILE A 32 -3.01 -12.73 -2.13
CA ILE A 32 -3.50 -12.16 -3.38
C ILE A 32 -2.41 -12.29 -4.44
N THR A 33 -2.65 -11.76 -5.63
CA THR A 33 -1.67 -11.84 -6.70
C THR A 33 -0.75 -10.62 -6.69
N ASP A 34 0.45 -10.80 -7.21
CA ASP A 34 1.38 -9.68 -7.35
C ASP A 34 0.87 -8.64 -8.36
N LYS A 35 0.00 -9.05 -9.26
CA LYS A 35 -0.61 -8.10 -10.19
C LYS A 35 -1.49 -7.08 -9.46
N ALA A 36 -2.17 -7.52 -8.40
CA ALA A 36 -2.96 -6.60 -7.59
C ALA A 36 -2.06 -5.57 -6.91
N ILE A 37 -0.94 -6.02 -6.34
CA ILE A 37 0.04 -5.11 -5.73
C ILE A 37 0.54 -4.12 -6.78
N SER A 38 0.88 -4.60 -7.96
CA SER A 38 1.37 -3.75 -9.03
C SER A 38 0.36 -2.67 -9.40
N LYS A 39 -0.92 -3.03 -9.48
CA LYS A 39 -1.95 -2.05 -9.79
C LYS A 39 -2.03 -0.97 -8.72
N TRP A 40 -1.97 -1.35 -7.45
CA TRP A 40 -1.99 -0.37 -6.37
C TRP A 40 -0.79 0.57 -6.47
N GLU A 41 0.39 0.00 -6.68
CA GLU A 41 1.61 0.81 -6.69
C GLU A 41 1.69 1.75 -7.88
N ARG A 42 1.02 1.40 -8.97
CA ARG A 42 0.95 2.28 -10.14
C ARG A 42 -0.20 3.28 -10.06
N GLY A 43 -0.98 3.22 -8.99
CA GLY A 43 -2.07 4.16 -8.80
C GLY A 43 -3.28 3.89 -9.66
N LEU A 44 -3.44 2.65 -10.13
CA LEU A 44 -4.57 2.28 -10.97
C LEU A 44 -5.81 1.93 -10.16
N SER A 45 -5.63 1.57 -8.90
CA SER A 45 -6.75 1.30 -8.01
C SER A 45 -6.26 1.40 -6.58
N PHE A 46 -7.19 1.62 -5.65
CA PHE A 46 -6.90 1.51 -4.22
C PHE A 46 -6.96 0.05 -3.80
N PRO A 47 -6.23 -0.30 -2.72
CA PRO A 47 -6.46 -1.59 -2.10
C PRO A 47 -7.90 -1.73 -1.65
N ASP A 48 -8.42 -2.95 -1.76
CA ASP A 48 -9.74 -3.24 -1.27
C ASP A 48 -9.80 -2.98 0.25
N ILE A 49 -10.97 -2.63 0.75
CA ILE A 49 -11.09 -2.27 2.17
C ILE A 49 -10.65 -3.43 3.07
N SER A 50 -10.89 -4.66 2.63
CA SER A 50 -10.49 -5.83 3.40
C SER A 50 -8.97 -6.00 3.48
N MET A 51 -8.23 -5.31 2.60
CA MET A 51 -6.77 -5.37 2.57
C MET A 51 -6.12 -4.27 3.39
N LEU A 52 -6.85 -3.23 3.74
CA LEU A 52 -6.23 -2.05 4.35
C LEU A 52 -5.58 -2.35 5.69
N ILE A 53 -6.26 -3.09 6.56
CA ILE A 53 -5.71 -3.38 7.88
C ILE A 53 -4.52 -4.34 7.80
N PRO A 54 -4.63 -5.50 7.10
CA PRO A 54 -3.45 -6.36 6.98
C PRO A 54 -2.28 -5.65 6.30
N LEU A 55 -2.56 -4.81 5.31
CA LEU A 55 -1.50 -4.09 4.61
C LEU A 55 -0.79 -3.12 5.56
N SER A 56 -1.54 -2.38 6.37
CA SER A 56 -0.94 -1.46 7.32
C SER A 56 -0.07 -2.21 8.34
N GLU A 57 -0.50 -3.39 8.75
CA GLU A 57 0.26 -4.18 9.71
C GLU A 57 1.55 -4.72 9.11
N ILE A 58 1.48 -5.25 7.90
CA ILE A 58 2.66 -5.81 7.24
C ILE A 58 3.68 -4.72 6.95
N LEU A 59 3.20 -3.57 6.49
CA LEU A 59 4.10 -2.46 6.13
C LEU A 59 4.51 -1.61 7.33
N ASP A 60 3.93 -1.89 8.50
CA ASP A 60 4.23 -1.16 9.74
C ASP A 60 3.96 0.33 9.58
N ILE A 61 2.79 0.65 9.07
CA ILE A 61 2.35 2.03 8.87
C ILE A 61 0.95 2.17 9.44
N SER A 62 0.54 3.40 9.76
CA SER A 62 -0.80 3.63 10.25
C SER A 62 -1.80 3.55 9.12
N LEU A 63 -3.04 3.24 9.46
CA LEU A 63 -4.10 3.23 8.48
C LEU A 63 -4.30 4.63 7.89
N TYR A 64 -4.19 5.66 8.74
CA TYR A 64 -4.29 7.04 8.28
C TYR A 64 -3.24 7.34 7.20
N ASP A 65 -2.00 6.97 7.45
CA ASP A 65 -0.93 7.20 6.50
C ASP A 65 -1.17 6.44 5.20
N LEU A 66 -1.67 5.22 5.31
CA LEU A 66 -1.96 4.43 4.12
C LEU A 66 -3.04 5.11 3.27
N LEU A 67 -4.09 5.59 3.90
CA LEU A 67 -5.20 6.22 3.17
C LEU A 67 -4.81 7.56 2.58
N THR A 68 -3.93 8.30 3.23
CA THR A 68 -3.53 9.62 2.74
C THR A 68 -2.29 9.57 1.86
N GLY A 69 -1.65 8.40 1.75
CA GLY A 69 -0.42 8.30 0.97
C GLY A 69 0.77 8.91 1.66
N GLY A 70 0.73 8.99 2.99
CA GLY A 70 1.85 9.54 3.74
C GLY A 70 1.98 11.05 3.61
N ILE A 71 0.86 11.74 3.41
CA ILE A 71 0.90 13.20 3.33
C ILE A 71 1.36 13.79 4.64
N ASP A 72 2.33 14.65 4.52
CA ASP A 72 2.84 15.34 5.66
C ASP A 72 2.24 16.71 5.67
N ASP A 73 1.49 17.05 6.70
CA ASP A 73 0.75 18.26 6.68
C ASP A 73 1.54 19.46 6.99
N GLU A 74 2.61 19.39 7.28
CA GLU A 74 3.29 20.56 7.57
C GLU A 74 2.62 21.79 7.54
#